data_7e252234425b80818a4916b2d005f9fd
#
_entry.id   7e252234425b80818a4916b2d005f9fd
#
_cell.length_a   1.000
_cell.length_b   1.000
_cell.length_c   1.000
_cell.angle_alpha   90.00
_cell.angle_beta   90.00
_cell.angle_gamma   90.00
#
_symmetry.space_group_name_H-M   'P 1'
#
loop_
_entity.id
_entity.type
_entity.pdbx_description
1 polymer ?
#
loop_
_entity_poly.entity_id
_entity_poly.type
_entity_poly.pdbx_seq_one_letter_code
_entity_poly.pdbx_strand_id
1 'polypeptide(L)'
;PARVYRIKTEQTEHGGAIKSGDKVVETTRSGYKVNEYVTKERIDFNPNQLDRSVVSPDQIRKNMESFRDSIYTDMFPERKALWEYIPKTLIFAKDDHHASEIVNIVKAVFAEKFEDGKIPEKFVQKITYSAGDTNTLIREFRTEKEFRIAVTVTLVATGTDVKPLEVVMFMRDVNSDVLYTQMKGRGCRTINDDKLKEVTPNATTKDCFYIVDCVGVTEHDK
;
A
#
# COMPACT_ATOMS: atom_id res chain seq x y z
N PRO A 1 -5.65 14.90 -11.98
CA PRO A 1 -6.39 14.97 -10.72
C PRO A 1 -6.25 13.70 -9.89
N ALA A 2 -6.41 13.81 -8.57
CA ALA A 2 -6.49 12.68 -7.66
C ALA A 2 -7.91 12.12 -7.66
N ARG A 3 -8.03 10.79 -7.65
CA ARG A 3 -9.29 10.08 -7.36
C ARG A 3 -9.12 9.29 -6.07
N VAL A 4 -10.08 9.38 -5.17
CA VAL A 4 -10.02 8.68 -3.89
C VAL A 4 -10.82 7.39 -3.96
N TYR A 5 -10.17 6.27 -3.64
CA TYR A 5 -10.80 4.97 -3.47
C TYR A 5 -10.66 4.53 -2.01
N ARG A 6 -11.77 4.36 -1.32
CA ARG A 6 -11.77 3.96 0.10
C ARG A 6 -12.04 2.47 0.22
N ILE A 7 -11.16 1.77 0.90
CA ILE A 7 -11.38 0.39 1.31
C ILE A 7 -11.94 0.43 2.73
N LYS A 8 -13.20 0.02 2.86
CA LYS A 8 -13.87 -0.07 4.15
C LYS A 8 -13.99 -1.53 4.56
N THR A 9 -13.49 -1.86 5.74
CA THR A 9 -13.70 -3.14 6.39
C THR A 9 -14.60 -2.93 7.61
N GLU A 10 -15.28 -3.98 8.09
CA GLU A 10 -16.10 -3.87 9.32
C GLU A 10 -15.29 -3.31 10.49
N GLN A 11 -13.99 -3.60 10.55
CA GLN A 11 -13.11 -3.10 11.60
C GLN A 11 -12.78 -1.61 11.44
N THR A 12 -12.73 -1.08 10.22
CA THR A 12 -12.46 0.35 9.98
C THR A 12 -13.70 1.22 10.06
N GLU A 13 -14.90 0.68 9.80
CA GLU A 13 -16.14 1.44 9.86
C GLU A 13 -16.73 1.60 11.27
N HIS A 14 -16.62 0.57 12.11
CA HIS A 14 -17.38 0.52 13.36
C HIS A 14 -16.54 0.28 14.62
N GLY A 15 -15.23 0.30 14.49
CA GLY A 15 -14.39 -0.32 15.50
C GLY A 15 -14.50 -1.84 15.40
N GLY A 16 -13.44 -2.54 15.67
CA GLY A 16 -13.43 -3.97 15.46
C GLY A 16 -13.41 -4.76 16.74
N ALA A 17 -13.92 -5.96 16.65
CA ALA A 17 -13.56 -7.00 17.59
C ALA A 17 -12.53 -7.90 16.93
N ILE A 18 -11.38 -8.05 17.55
CA ILE A 18 -10.40 -9.07 17.18
C ILE A 18 -10.95 -10.39 17.73
N LYS A 19 -11.19 -11.35 16.82
CA LYS A 19 -11.74 -12.66 17.21
C LYS A 19 -10.70 -13.49 17.93
N SER A 20 -11.13 -14.34 18.83
CA SER A 20 -10.26 -15.34 19.44
C SER A 20 -9.57 -16.19 18.37
N GLY A 21 -8.27 -16.29 18.42
CA GLY A 21 -7.45 -17.02 17.45
C GLY A 21 -6.75 -16.15 16.40
N ASP A 22 -7.12 -14.86 16.26
CA ASP A 22 -6.44 -13.94 15.35
C ASP A 22 -5.03 -13.63 15.86
N LYS A 23 -4.09 -13.53 14.94
CA LYS A 23 -2.76 -13.02 15.26
C LYS A 23 -2.80 -11.50 15.36
N VAL A 24 -2.33 -10.98 16.46
CA VAL A 24 -2.24 -9.54 16.70
C VAL A 24 -0.79 -9.15 16.93
N VAL A 25 -0.38 -8.09 16.26
CA VAL A 25 0.93 -7.47 16.45
C VAL A 25 0.72 -6.12 17.11
N GLU A 26 1.16 -6.01 18.35
CA GLU A 26 1.12 -4.77 19.10
C GLU A 26 2.46 -4.06 19.03
N THR A 27 2.47 -2.83 18.50
CA THR A 27 3.67 -2.00 18.43
C THR A 27 3.59 -0.86 19.43
N THR A 28 4.62 -0.71 20.26
CA THR A 28 4.73 0.43 21.15
C THR A 28 5.23 1.67 20.39
N ARG A 29 4.90 2.85 20.92
CA ARG A 29 5.23 4.18 20.34
C ARG A 29 6.72 4.39 20.00
N SER A 30 7.62 3.60 20.58
CA SER A 30 9.07 3.67 20.34
C SER A 30 9.57 2.74 19.21
N GLY A 31 8.70 1.92 18.62
CA GLY A 31 9.07 1.02 17.53
C GLY A 31 10.01 -0.14 17.89
N TYR A 32 10.44 -0.24 19.15
CA TYR A 32 11.47 -1.18 19.57
C TYR A 32 10.96 -2.47 20.23
N LYS A 33 9.67 -2.57 20.51
CA LYS A 33 9.06 -3.80 21.06
C LYS A 33 7.84 -4.18 20.24
N VAL A 34 7.93 -5.30 19.55
CA VAL A 34 6.83 -5.96 18.87
C VAL A 34 6.45 -7.17 19.69
N ASN A 35 5.23 -7.19 20.21
CA ASN A 35 4.66 -8.36 20.85
C ASN A 35 3.70 -9.02 19.86
N GLU A 36 4.04 -10.22 19.41
CA GLU A 36 3.12 -11.08 18.68
C GLU A 36 2.42 -12.02 19.65
N TYR A 37 1.11 -12.05 19.62
CA TYR A 37 0.34 -13.02 20.38
C TYR A 37 -0.92 -13.44 19.62
N VAL A 38 -1.38 -14.64 19.94
CA VAL A 38 -2.67 -15.12 19.46
C VAL A 38 -3.73 -14.80 20.51
N THR A 39 -4.75 -14.08 20.12
CA THR A 39 -5.81 -13.68 21.04
C THR A 39 -6.58 -14.89 21.55
N LYS A 40 -6.69 -15.01 22.85
CA LYS A 40 -7.53 -16.04 23.51
C LYS A 40 -8.94 -15.53 23.81
N GLU A 41 -9.13 -14.22 23.81
CA GLU A 41 -10.38 -13.55 24.10
C GLU A 41 -10.68 -12.50 23.03
N ARG A 42 -11.97 -12.17 22.90
CA ARG A 42 -12.42 -11.09 22.03
C ARG A 42 -11.95 -9.76 22.60
N ILE A 43 -11.26 -8.96 21.76
CA ILE A 43 -10.82 -7.62 22.12
C ILE A 43 -11.58 -6.62 21.24
N ASP A 44 -12.31 -5.71 21.85
CA ASP A 44 -13.05 -4.67 21.15
C ASP A 44 -12.19 -3.39 21.05
N PHE A 45 -11.99 -2.89 19.82
CA PHE A 45 -11.26 -1.67 19.53
C PHE A 45 -12.16 -0.61 18.90
N ASN A 46 -11.91 0.62 19.29
CA ASN A 46 -12.44 1.78 18.59
C ASN A 46 -11.68 1.97 17.25
N PRO A 47 -12.32 2.42 16.14
CA PRO A 47 -11.65 2.64 14.84
C PRO A 47 -10.36 3.46 14.93
N ASN A 48 -10.35 4.49 15.79
CA ASN A 48 -9.20 5.36 16.00
C ASN A 48 -8.03 4.71 16.76
N GLN A 49 -8.23 3.56 17.39
CA GLN A 49 -7.19 2.84 18.13
C GLN A 49 -6.56 1.72 17.29
N LEU A 50 -7.31 1.15 16.34
CA LEU A 50 -6.88 -0.01 15.59
C LEU A 50 -5.59 0.24 14.80
N ASP A 51 -5.47 1.42 14.17
CA ASP A 51 -4.32 1.77 13.35
C ASP A 51 -3.13 2.30 14.14
N ARG A 52 -3.33 2.75 15.37
CA ARG A 52 -2.27 3.39 16.18
C ARG A 52 -1.48 2.43 17.05
N SER A 53 -2.12 1.39 17.55
CA SER A 53 -1.54 0.49 18.55
C SER A 53 -1.56 -0.97 18.13
N VAL A 54 -2.52 -1.40 17.31
CA VAL A 54 -2.71 -2.80 16.94
C VAL A 54 -2.83 -2.93 15.43
N VAL A 55 -2.02 -3.82 14.86
CA VAL A 55 -2.09 -4.18 13.44
C VAL A 55 -2.45 -5.65 13.34
N SER A 56 -3.58 -5.95 12.72
CA SER A 56 -4.00 -7.31 12.42
C SER A 56 -3.52 -7.71 11.03
N PRO A 57 -2.73 -8.78 10.87
CA PRO A 57 -2.39 -9.32 9.55
C PRO A 57 -3.61 -9.64 8.69
N ASP A 58 -4.71 -10.07 9.29
CA ASP A 58 -5.95 -10.34 8.58
C ASP A 58 -6.59 -9.08 7.99
N GLN A 59 -6.48 -7.95 8.68
CA GLN A 59 -6.94 -6.66 8.14
C GLN A 59 -6.07 -6.20 6.96
N ILE A 60 -4.74 -6.33 7.07
CA ILE A 60 -3.84 -6.03 5.95
C ILE A 60 -4.19 -6.91 4.74
N ARG A 61 -4.42 -8.21 4.96
CA ARG A 61 -4.84 -9.14 3.90
C ARG A 61 -6.14 -8.71 3.24
N LYS A 62 -7.18 -8.42 4.00
CA LYS A 62 -8.48 -7.97 3.47
C LYS A 62 -8.36 -6.69 2.66
N ASN A 63 -7.56 -5.73 3.13
CA ASN A 63 -7.29 -4.49 2.40
C ASN A 63 -6.58 -4.78 1.06
N MET A 64 -5.59 -5.67 1.06
CA MET A 64 -4.85 -6.02 -0.15
C MET A 64 -5.67 -6.84 -1.13
N GLU A 65 -6.52 -7.76 -0.65
CA GLU A 65 -7.47 -8.51 -1.50
C GLU A 65 -8.49 -7.57 -2.15
N SER A 66 -9.06 -6.64 -1.38
CA SER A 66 -9.99 -5.64 -1.89
C SER A 66 -9.33 -4.71 -2.92
N PHE A 67 -8.11 -4.27 -2.66
CA PHE A 67 -7.33 -3.48 -3.62
C PHE A 67 -7.08 -4.27 -4.90
N ARG A 68 -6.54 -5.48 -4.81
CA ARG A 68 -6.29 -6.36 -5.96
C ARG A 68 -7.53 -6.53 -6.81
N ASP A 69 -8.66 -6.87 -6.20
CA ASP A 69 -9.89 -7.17 -6.91
C ASP A 69 -10.52 -5.93 -7.57
N SER A 70 -10.22 -4.73 -7.08
CA SER A 70 -10.73 -3.46 -7.63
C SER A 70 -9.84 -2.83 -8.71
N ILE A 71 -8.61 -3.29 -8.91
CA ILE A 71 -7.69 -2.68 -9.88
C ILE A 71 -8.30 -2.61 -11.30
N TYR A 72 -8.81 -3.73 -11.81
CA TYR A 72 -9.31 -3.83 -13.18
C TYR A 72 -10.85 -3.81 -13.27
N THR A 73 -11.55 -3.64 -12.18
CA THR A 73 -13.00 -3.49 -12.14
C THR A 73 -13.41 -2.04 -11.89
N ASP A 74 -12.82 -1.39 -10.91
CA ASP A 74 -13.24 -0.07 -10.43
C ASP A 74 -12.27 1.04 -10.80
N MET A 75 -10.96 0.80 -10.65
CA MET A 75 -9.93 1.83 -10.85
C MET A 75 -9.51 1.97 -12.31
N PHE A 76 -9.20 0.88 -12.98
CA PHE A 76 -8.72 0.86 -14.37
C PHE A 76 -9.50 -0.14 -15.23
N PRO A 77 -10.85 0.00 -15.32
CA PRO A 77 -11.70 -0.98 -16.03
C PRO A 77 -11.43 -1.03 -17.53
N GLU A 78 -10.83 0.01 -18.11
CA GLU A 78 -10.48 0.10 -19.51
C GLU A 78 -9.24 -0.71 -19.90
N ARG A 79 -8.45 -1.15 -18.90
CA ARG A 79 -7.19 -1.86 -19.14
C ARG A 79 -7.40 -3.36 -19.22
N LYS A 80 -6.66 -4.02 -20.10
CA LYS A 80 -6.53 -5.48 -20.05
C LYS A 80 -5.93 -5.89 -18.72
N ALA A 81 -6.56 -6.86 -18.05
CA ALA A 81 -6.11 -7.39 -16.77
C ALA A 81 -4.83 -8.21 -16.94
N LEU A 82 -3.69 -7.54 -16.88
CA LEU A 82 -2.35 -8.12 -16.85
C LEU A 82 -1.80 -7.97 -15.42
N TRP A 83 -1.81 -9.04 -14.67
CA TRP A 83 -1.44 -9.03 -13.25
C TRP A 83 0.04 -8.75 -13.01
N GLU A 84 0.89 -9.11 -13.95
CA GLU A 84 2.32 -8.76 -13.97
C GLU A 84 2.59 -7.27 -14.16
N TYR A 85 1.62 -6.52 -14.72
CA TYR A 85 1.73 -5.09 -15.03
C TYR A 85 0.63 -4.26 -14.36
N ILE A 86 0.24 -4.60 -13.14
CA ILE A 86 -0.67 -3.76 -12.35
C ILE A 86 -0.11 -2.33 -12.27
N PRO A 87 -0.96 -1.31 -12.07
CA PRO A 87 -0.48 0.06 -11.91
C PRO A 87 0.60 0.15 -10.84
N LYS A 88 1.65 0.92 -11.11
CA LYS A 88 2.70 1.15 -10.09
C LYS A 88 2.09 1.78 -8.84
N THR A 89 2.30 1.12 -7.71
CA THR A 89 1.65 1.41 -6.44
C THR A 89 2.69 1.69 -5.36
N LEU A 90 2.53 2.78 -4.64
CA LEU A 90 3.31 3.14 -3.46
C LEU A 90 2.43 2.98 -2.22
N ILE A 91 2.85 2.13 -1.28
CA ILE A 91 2.14 1.89 -0.02
C ILE A 91 2.92 2.53 1.12
N PHE A 92 2.23 3.35 1.91
CA PHE A 92 2.76 3.92 3.14
C PHE A 92 2.40 3.06 4.34
N ALA A 93 3.42 2.49 4.97
CA ALA A 93 3.32 1.70 6.19
C ALA A 93 3.60 2.54 7.44
N LYS A 94 3.20 2.03 8.58
CA LYS A 94 3.36 2.68 9.89
C LYS A 94 4.82 2.72 10.36
N ASP A 95 5.51 1.60 10.19
CA ASP A 95 6.91 1.40 10.57
C ASP A 95 7.56 0.31 9.70
N ASP A 96 8.83 0.03 9.92
CA ASP A 96 9.59 -0.95 9.13
C ASP A 96 9.06 -2.38 9.28
N HIS A 97 8.59 -2.77 10.46
CA HIS A 97 7.99 -4.07 10.71
C HIS A 97 6.67 -4.22 9.93
N HIS A 98 5.78 -3.23 10.05
CA HIS A 98 4.53 -3.17 9.29
C HIS A 98 4.79 -3.22 7.78
N ALA A 99 5.81 -2.52 7.28
CA ALA A 99 6.20 -2.58 5.88
C ALA A 99 6.60 -4.00 5.44
N SER A 100 7.36 -4.71 6.28
CA SER A 100 7.74 -6.11 6.01
C SER A 100 6.54 -7.05 5.99
N GLU A 101 5.59 -6.88 6.91
CA GLU A 101 4.34 -7.66 6.93
C GLU A 101 3.51 -7.40 5.68
N ILE A 102 3.35 -6.13 5.28
CA ILE A 102 2.64 -5.76 4.04
C ILE A 102 3.29 -6.44 2.84
N VAL A 103 4.62 -6.40 2.70
CA VAL A 103 5.33 -7.06 1.61
C VAL A 103 5.00 -8.56 1.56
N ASN A 104 5.04 -9.26 2.68
CA ASN A 104 4.76 -10.69 2.74
C ASN A 104 3.29 -11.00 2.38
N ILE A 105 2.35 -10.19 2.86
CA ILE A 105 0.92 -10.38 2.56
C ILE A 105 0.63 -10.05 1.10
N VAL A 106 1.22 -9.00 0.53
CA VAL A 106 1.10 -8.66 -0.89
C VAL A 106 1.59 -9.82 -1.76
N LYS A 107 2.73 -10.41 -1.43
CA LYS A 107 3.24 -11.60 -2.15
C LYS A 107 2.22 -12.73 -2.17
N ALA A 108 1.64 -13.06 -1.04
CA ALA A 108 0.65 -14.12 -0.93
C ALA A 108 -0.66 -13.80 -1.68
N VAL A 109 -1.16 -12.57 -1.54
CA VAL A 109 -2.42 -12.13 -2.15
C VAL A 109 -2.33 -12.08 -3.68
N PHE A 110 -1.26 -11.52 -4.23
CA PHE A 110 -1.10 -11.42 -5.68
C PHE A 110 -0.65 -12.73 -6.34
N ALA A 111 0.02 -13.63 -5.61
CA ALA A 111 0.39 -14.96 -6.12
C ALA A 111 -0.80 -15.76 -6.66
N GLU A 112 -1.99 -15.55 -6.09
CA GLU A 112 -3.24 -16.19 -6.53
C GLU A 112 -3.63 -15.84 -7.98
N LYS A 113 -3.09 -14.76 -8.54
CA LYS A 113 -3.35 -14.31 -9.91
C LYS A 113 -2.35 -14.83 -10.94
N PHE A 114 -1.35 -15.58 -10.52
CA PHE A 114 -0.34 -16.19 -11.39
C PHE A 114 -0.54 -17.70 -11.49
N GLU A 115 -0.43 -18.25 -12.70
CA GLU A 115 -0.72 -19.68 -12.98
C GLU A 115 0.11 -20.64 -12.14
N ASP A 116 1.37 -20.29 -11.89
CA ASP A 116 2.29 -21.08 -11.06
C ASP A 116 2.22 -20.76 -9.56
N GLY A 117 1.31 -19.84 -9.17
CA GLY A 117 1.20 -19.36 -7.79
C GLY A 117 2.42 -18.58 -7.31
N LYS A 118 3.25 -18.08 -8.23
CA LYS A 118 4.47 -17.33 -7.91
C LYS A 118 4.46 -15.97 -8.56
N ILE A 119 4.73 -14.93 -7.79
CA ILE A 119 4.95 -13.58 -8.31
C ILE A 119 6.40 -13.42 -8.80
N PRO A 120 6.66 -12.49 -9.73
CA PRO A 120 8.03 -12.10 -10.08
C PRO A 120 8.81 -11.66 -8.83
N GLU A 121 10.10 -11.97 -8.78
CA GLU A 121 10.95 -11.71 -7.61
C GLU A 121 10.93 -10.24 -7.17
N LYS A 122 10.96 -9.32 -8.15
CA LYS A 122 10.99 -7.87 -7.92
C LYS A 122 9.61 -7.22 -7.81
N PHE A 123 8.53 -7.99 -7.87
CA PHE A 123 7.16 -7.47 -7.95
C PHE A 123 6.80 -6.51 -6.81
N VAL A 124 7.14 -6.86 -5.58
CA VAL A 124 6.93 -6.02 -4.40
C VAL A 124 8.20 -5.97 -3.56
N GLN A 125 8.62 -4.77 -3.19
CA GLN A 125 9.82 -4.57 -2.39
C GLN A 125 9.60 -3.46 -1.36
N LYS A 126 10.28 -3.60 -0.24
CA LYS A 126 10.37 -2.58 0.81
C LYS A 126 11.42 -1.55 0.43
N ILE A 127 11.07 -0.27 0.51
CA ILE A 127 12.00 0.86 0.36
C ILE A 127 12.04 1.62 1.68
N THR A 128 12.94 1.19 2.56
CA THR A 128 13.19 1.83 3.86
C THR A 128 14.69 1.93 4.09
N TYR A 129 15.10 2.71 5.07
CA TYR A 129 16.52 2.86 5.39
C TYR A 129 17.21 1.53 5.77
N SER A 130 16.45 0.55 6.27
CA SER A 130 16.96 -0.78 6.59
C SER A 130 17.10 -1.71 5.38
N ALA A 131 16.51 -1.37 4.24
CA ALA A 131 16.45 -2.24 3.05
C ALA A 131 17.65 -2.08 2.09
N GLY A 132 18.64 -1.27 2.44
CA GLY A 132 19.85 -1.04 1.62
C GLY A 132 19.85 0.29 0.88
N ASP A 133 20.37 0.33 -0.35
CA ASP A 133 20.45 1.57 -1.13
C ASP A 133 19.07 2.01 -1.63
N THR A 134 18.47 2.93 -0.87
CA THR A 134 17.17 3.52 -1.17
C THR A 134 17.13 4.22 -2.53
N ASN A 135 18.19 4.89 -2.95
CA ASN A 135 18.24 5.60 -4.24
C ASN A 135 18.20 4.62 -5.42
N THR A 136 18.91 3.50 -5.33
CA THR A 136 18.88 2.44 -6.33
C THR A 136 17.48 1.81 -6.41
N LEU A 137 16.86 1.48 -5.26
CA LEU A 137 15.50 0.92 -5.23
C LEU A 137 14.45 1.87 -5.82
N ILE A 138 14.55 3.16 -5.55
CA ILE A 138 13.65 4.18 -6.14
C ILE A 138 13.84 4.26 -7.66
N ARG A 139 15.08 4.24 -8.13
CA ARG A 139 15.37 4.23 -9.56
C ARG A 139 14.80 3.00 -10.24
N GLU A 140 15.01 1.82 -9.66
CA GLU A 140 14.44 0.55 -10.15
C GLU A 140 12.91 0.59 -10.16
N PHE A 141 12.29 1.07 -9.09
CA PHE A 141 10.84 1.24 -9.04
C PHE A 141 10.29 2.14 -10.15
N ARG A 142 11.02 3.19 -10.51
CA ARG A 142 10.66 4.10 -11.59
C ARG A 142 10.82 3.50 -12.98
N THR A 143 11.84 2.66 -13.21
CA THR A 143 12.27 2.25 -14.56
C THR A 143 12.00 0.80 -14.90
N GLU A 144 11.91 -0.10 -13.93
CA GLU A 144 11.74 -1.53 -14.17
C GLU A 144 10.26 -1.94 -14.23
N LYS A 145 9.90 -2.70 -15.28
CA LYS A 145 8.53 -3.23 -15.47
C LYS A 145 8.11 -4.19 -14.36
N GLU A 146 9.04 -5.01 -13.89
CA GLU A 146 8.74 -6.06 -12.90
C GLU A 146 8.46 -5.50 -11.50
N PHE A 147 9.01 -4.34 -11.17
CA PHE A 147 8.82 -3.72 -9.87
C PHE A 147 7.51 -2.92 -9.82
N ARG A 148 6.44 -3.55 -9.29
CA ARG A 148 5.10 -2.98 -9.34
C ARG A 148 4.66 -2.28 -8.06
N ILE A 149 5.02 -2.81 -6.88
CA ILE A 149 4.59 -2.28 -5.59
C ILE A 149 5.81 -1.98 -4.73
N ALA A 150 5.92 -0.72 -4.30
CA ALA A 150 6.89 -0.28 -3.30
C ALA A 150 6.20 -0.03 -1.97
N VAL A 151 6.74 -0.55 -0.89
CA VAL A 151 6.25 -0.32 0.48
C VAL A 151 7.28 0.48 1.25
N THR A 152 6.87 1.62 1.80
CA THR A 152 7.75 2.52 2.54
C THR A 152 7.07 3.06 3.80
N VAL A 153 7.84 3.60 4.71
CA VAL A 153 7.33 4.31 5.89
C VAL A 153 7.22 5.81 5.63
N THR A 154 8.34 6.40 5.22
CA THR A 154 8.43 7.80 4.80
C THR A 154 9.42 7.90 3.66
N LEU A 155 8.99 8.42 2.54
CA LEU A 155 9.86 8.66 1.39
C LEU A 155 10.21 10.15 1.34
N VAL A 156 11.12 10.57 2.21
CA VAL A 156 11.46 12.00 2.42
C VAL A 156 12.59 12.49 1.50
N ALA A 157 13.29 11.58 0.80
CA ALA A 157 14.44 11.95 -0.02
C ALA A 157 14.07 12.87 -1.20
N THR A 158 14.83 13.92 -1.38
CA THR A 158 14.83 14.76 -2.58
C THR A 158 15.21 13.92 -3.80
N GLY A 159 14.52 14.10 -4.93
CA GLY A 159 14.81 13.32 -6.15
C GLY A 159 14.03 12.01 -6.30
N THR A 160 13.07 11.74 -5.44
CA THR A 160 12.20 10.54 -5.45
C THR A 160 11.01 10.67 -6.39
N ASP A 161 11.19 11.32 -7.53
CA ASP A 161 10.13 11.53 -8.51
C ASP A 161 9.87 10.24 -9.31
N VAL A 162 8.74 9.59 -9.06
CA VAL A 162 8.29 8.39 -9.76
C VAL A 162 7.10 8.76 -10.64
N LYS A 163 7.38 9.27 -11.85
CA LYS A 163 6.35 9.73 -12.80
C LYS A 163 5.31 8.64 -13.17
N PRO A 164 5.71 7.36 -13.40
CA PRO A 164 4.76 6.30 -13.72
C PRO A 164 3.92 5.81 -12.53
N LEU A 165 4.04 6.41 -11.35
CA LEU A 165 3.23 6.07 -10.18
C LEU A 165 1.77 6.45 -10.40
N GLU A 166 0.85 5.49 -10.26
CA GLU A 166 -0.58 5.70 -10.50
C GLU A 166 -1.46 5.44 -9.28
N VAL A 167 -0.93 4.78 -8.26
CA VAL A 167 -1.65 4.48 -7.01
C VAL A 167 -0.79 4.82 -5.80
N VAL A 168 -1.35 5.60 -4.90
CA VAL A 168 -0.77 5.89 -3.57
C VAL A 168 -1.73 5.31 -2.53
N MET A 169 -1.26 4.36 -1.73
CA MET A 169 -2.06 3.67 -0.73
C MET A 169 -1.61 4.02 0.69
N PHE A 170 -2.55 4.38 1.54
CA PHE A 170 -2.31 4.66 2.95
C PHE A 170 -2.75 3.46 3.81
N MET A 171 -1.76 2.77 4.39
CA MET A 171 -1.94 1.73 5.41
C MET A 171 -1.63 2.24 6.82
N ARG A 172 -1.43 3.55 6.94
CA ARG A 172 -1.21 4.25 8.21
C ARG A 172 -2.02 5.51 8.28
N ASP A 173 -2.38 5.91 9.49
CA ASP A 173 -2.94 7.24 9.75
C ASP A 173 -1.85 8.31 9.61
N VAL A 174 -2.19 9.44 9.02
CA VAL A 174 -1.30 10.59 8.82
C VAL A 174 -1.93 11.80 9.49
N ASN A 175 -1.42 12.16 10.67
CA ASN A 175 -1.96 13.25 11.49
C ASN A 175 -1.40 14.64 11.11
N SER A 176 -0.64 14.75 10.03
CA SER A 176 -0.04 16.00 9.57
C SER A 176 -0.46 16.28 8.13
N ASP A 177 -1.19 17.37 7.93
CA ASP A 177 -1.63 17.83 6.60
C ASP A 177 -0.44 18.05 5.65
N VAL A 178 0.68 18.54 6.18
CA VAL A 178 1.91 18.75 5.41
C VAL A 178 2.47 17.40 4.93
N LEU A 179 2.56 16.42 5.83
CA LEU A 179 3.06 15.09 5.48
C LEU A 179 2.11 14.38 4.51
N TYR A 180 0.81 14.45 4.76
CA TYR A 180 -0.21 13.91 3.86
C TYR A 180 -0.11 14.52 2.45
N THR A 181 0.01 15.85 2.37
CA THR A 181 0.17 16.54 1.08
C THR A 181 1.44 16.14 0.36
N GLN A 182 2.55 15.97 1.07
CA GLN A 182 3.81 15.48 0.49
C GLN A 182 3.69 14.04 -0.03
N MET A 183 3.05 13.16 0.73
CA MET A 183 2.81 11.76 0.33
C MET A 183 1.89 11.67 -0.89
N LYS A 184 0.76 12.38 -0.87
CA LYS A 184 -0.19 12.50 -1.99
C LYS A 184 0.48 13.07 -3.23
N GLY A 185 1.35 14.06 -3.07
CA GLY A 185 2.08 14.71 -4.15
C GLY A 185 2.96 13.77 -4.97
N ARG A 186 3.31 12.58 -4.43
CA ARG A 186 4.08 11.58 -5.17
C ARG A 186 3.32 11.01 -6.37
N GLY A 187 2.00 10.93 -6.31
CA GLY A 187 1.15 10.48 -7.42
C GLY A 187 0.84 11.54 -8.47
N CYS A 188 1.03 12.83 -8.15
CA CYS A 188 0.58 13.96 -8.99
C CYS A 188 1.41 14.19 -10.26
N ARG A 189 2.55 13.52 -10.43
CA ARG A 189 3.46 13.77 -11.55
C ARG A 189 2.87 13.30 -12.87
N THR A 190 3.00 14.15 -13.89
CA THR A 190 2.62 13.82 -15.26
C THR A 190 3.72 13.01 -15.94
N ILE A 191 3.32 12.16 -16.87
CA ILE A 191 4.20 11.36 -17.71
C ILE A 191 3.64 11.32 -19.12
N ASN A 192 4.51 11.27 -20.12
CA ASN A 192 4.13 11.03 -21.50
C ASN A 192 3.61 9.60 -21.67
N ASP A 193 2.61 9.39 -22.53
CA ASP A 193 1.95 8.10 -22.74
C ASP A 193 2.93 7.01 -23.18
N ASP A 194 3.85 7.31 -24.09
CA ASP A 194 4.85 6.34 -24.55
C ASP A 194 5.79 5.94 -23.40
N LYS A 195 6.19 6.89 -22.58
CA LYS A 195 7.01 6.62 -21.39
C LYS A 195 6.27 5.81 -20.34
N LEU A 196 4.97 6.03 -20.17
CA LEU A 196 4.15 5.21 -19.29
C LEU A 196 4.07 3.77 -19.80
N LYS A 197 3.84 3.56 -21.09
CA LYS A 197 3.77 2.22 -21.71
C LYS A 197 5.10 1.46 -21.67
N GLU A 198 6.24 2.14 -21.65
CA GLU A 198 7.54 1.51 -21.46
C GLU A 198 7.63 0.72 -20.17
N VAL A 199 6.97 1.15 -19.10
CA VAL A 199 6.99 0.52 -17.78
C VAL A 199 5.68 -0.13 -17.38
N THR A 200 4.54 0.28 -17.96
CA THR A 200 3.21 -0.29 -17.73
C THR A 200 2.53 -0.56 -19.08
N PRO A 201 2.82 -1.70 -19.70
CA PRO A 201 2.45 -1.97 -21.11
C PRO A 201 0.95 -1.95 -21.40
N ASN A 202 0.09 -2.25 -20.44
CA ASN A 202 -1.37 -2.21 -20.58
C ASN A 202 -1.98 -0.84 -20.28
N ALA A 203 -1.17 0.17 -19.93
CA ALA A 203 -1.64 1.54 -19.76
C ALA A 203 -1.75 2.25 -21.12
N THR A 204 -2.70 3.18 -21.25
CA THR A 204 -2.82 4.07 -22.40
C THR A 204 -2.35 5.47 -22.08
N THR A 205 -2.86 6.06 -21.00
CA THR A 205 -2.55 7.39 -20.53
C THR A 205 -2.66 7.46 -19.01
N LYS A 206 -2.04 8.47 -18.41
CA LYS A 206 -2.19 8.80 -16.99
C LYS A 206 -2.97 10.10 -16.82
N ASP A 207 -4.28 10.00 -16.87
CA ASP A 207 -5.18 11.14 -16.65
C ASP A 207 -5.35 11.49 -15.18
N CYS A 208 -5.19 10.53 -14.30
CA CYS A 208 -5.34 10.67 -12.86
C CYS A 208 -4.40 9.72 -12.12
N PHE A 209 -4.38 9.85 -10.81
CA PHE A 209 -3.84 8.83 -9.92
C PHE A 209 -4.87 8.53 -8.83
N TYR A 210 -4.80 7.34 -8.27
CA TYR A 210 -5.69 6.94 -7.20
C TYR A 210 -5.01 7.06 -5.83
N ILE A 211 -5.76 7.59 -4.88
CA ILE A 211 -5.45 7.48 -3.46
C ILE A 211 -6.32 6.35 -2.92
N VAL A 212 -5.67 5.29 -2.46
CA VAL A 212 -6.35 4.17 -1.80
C VAL A 212 -6.22 4.36 -0.30
N ASP A 213 -7.34 4.65 0.34
CA ASP A 213 -7.42 4.95 1.77
C ASP A 213 -7.96 3.73 2.52
N CYS A 214 -7.08 3.07 3.27
CA CYS A 214 -7.42 1.90 4.09
C CYS A 214 -7.75 2.26 5.55
N VAL A 215 -7.54 3.52 5.95
CA VAL A 215 -7.57 3.93 7.37
C VAL A 215 -8.36 5.23 7.63
N GLY A 216 -8.96 5.83 6.60
CA GLY A 216 -9.76 7.05 6.74
C GLY A 216 -8.96 8.36 6.76
N VAL A 217 -7.71 8.37 6.28
CA VAL A 217 -6.85 9.58 6.22
C VAL A 217 -7.51 10.71 5.43
N THR A 218 -8.22 10.37 4.37
CA THR A 218 -8.89 11.36 3.49
C THR A 218 -10.12 12.02 4.12
N GLU A 219 -10.55 11.58 5.30
CA GLU A 219 -11.69 12.19 6.02
C GLU A 219 -11.31 13.47 6.75
N HIS A 220 -10.02 13.73 6.93
CA HIS A 220 -9.50 14.93 7.56
C HIS A 220 -9.43 16.14 6.60
N ASP A 221 -9.65 15.94 5.30
CA ASP A 221 -9.63 16.97 4.24
C ASP A 221 -10.99 17.75 4.14
N LYS A 222 -11.73 17.91 5.26
CA LYS A 222 -12.99 18.70 5.29
C LYS A 222 -12.83 20.01 6.04
#